data_52e57a983e81b884962dbf2aef7c8b40
#
_entry.id   52e57a983e81b884962dbf2aef7c8b40
#
_cell.length_a   1.000
_cell.length_b   1.000
_cell.length_c   1.000
_cell.angle_alpha   90.00
_cell.angle_beta   90.00
_cell.angle_gamma   90.00
#
_symmetry.space_group_name_H-M   'P 1'
#
loop_
_entity.id
_entity.type
_entity.pdbx_description
1 polymer ?
#
loop_
_entity_poly.entity_id
_entity_poly.type
_entity_poly.pdbx_seq_one_letter_code
_entity_poly.pdbx_strand_id
1 'polypeptide(L)'
;MTTSSDQSEGSSRQEPTLRADAERNRERIVQAARKRFATDGLDVSMASVAREAGLGKATLSRHFATRDDLINAVFADRMDAYLALTTEALADPDPWRAFTDFITSVCAMQAADRGFAAVLSMTFPAAEKLEARRHEAYLGFLELIARANATGHLQPDFVSEDLVVLLMANAGVIAATADAAPDSWRRLVGQMLRAYATPGAPTPPIPPPPSSAGLYRAMATPRDPAKRPRRQPASPEAPHRGSS
;
A
#
# COMPACT_ATOMS: atom_id res chain seq x y z
N MET A 1 29.00 -52.22 40.43
CA MET A 1 28.89 -52.41 38.95
C MET A 1 27.49 -52.06 38.57
N THR A 2 27.30 -51.30 37.54
CA THR A 2 25.98 -50.91 37.01
C THR A 2 25.54 -49.51 37.47
N THR A 3 25.13 -48.64 36.72
CA THR A 3 24.83 -48.35 35.32
C THR A 3 24.33 -46.93 35.29
N SER A 4 24.95 -46.11 34.53
CA SER A 4 24.48 -44.74 34.28
C SER A 4 24.18 -44.67 32.80
N SER A 5 22.95 -44.53 32.46
CA SER A 5 22.50 -44.17 31.09
C SER A 5 21.03 -43.86 31.19
N ASP A 6 20.65 -42.62 31.17
CA ASP A 6 19.45 -42.13 30.53
C ASP A 6 19.18 -40.64 30.90
N GLN A 7 19.77 -39.71 30.23
CA GLN A 7 19.39 -38.31 30.25
C GLN A 7 19.79 -37.59 28.94
N SER A 8 19.26 -37.96 27.80
CA SER A 8 19.48 -37.19 26.57
C SER A 8 18.31 -37.14 25.58
N GLU A 9 17.10 -37.54 25.96
CA GLU A 9 15.93 -37.50 25.01
C GLU A 9 14.99 -36.33 25.19
N GLY A 10 15.19 -35.42 26.16
CA GLY A 10 14.26 -34.34 26.44
C GLY A 10 14.40 -33.06 25.59
N SER A 11 15.56 -32.85 24.91
CA SER A 11 15.86 -31.55 24.30
C SER A 11 15.34 -31.38 22.85
N SER A 12 15.18 -32.44 22.09
CA SER A 12 14.85 -32.34 20.65
C SER A 12 13.39 -32.16 20.31
N ARG A 13 12.45 -32.41 21.26
CA ARG A 13 11.01 -32.24 21.04
C ARG A 13 10.48 -30.84 21.36
N GLN A 14 11.18 -30.03 22.11
CA GLN A 14 10.75 -28.67 22.50
C GLN A 14 11.03 -27.61 21.41
N GLU A 15 12.06 -27.75 20.61
CA GLU A 15 12.41 -26.78 19.57
C GLU A 15 11.37 -26.66 18.44
N PRO A 16 10.79 -27.74 17.87
CA PRO A 16 9.75 -27.63 16.85
C PRO A 16 8.48 -26.93 17.37
N THR A 17 8.13 -27.18 18.63
CA THR A 17 6.94 -26.59 19.26
C THR A 17 7.12 -25.08 19.48
N LEU A 18 8.28 -24.65 19.93
CA LEU A 18 8.62 -23.23 20.14
C LEU A 18 8.64 -22.45 18.82
N ARG A 19 9.16 -23.04 17.75
CA ARG A 19 9.16 -22.43 16.41
C ARG A 19 7.75 -22.29 15.87
N ALA A 20 6.91 -23.33 16.01
CA ALA A 20 5.52 -23.30 15.60
C ALA A 20 4.70 -22.26 16.41
N ASP A 21 4.98 -22.10 17.70
CA ASP A 21 4.35 -21.06 18.52
C ASP A 21 4.79 -19.65 18.11
N ALA A 22 6.06 -19.48 17.81
CA ALA A 22 6.60 -18.21 17.33
C ALA A 22 5.96 -17.82 15.98
N GLU A 23 5.83 -18.76 15.04
CA GLU A 23 5.20 -18.47 13.74
C GLU A 23 3.69 -18.15 13.91
N ARG A 24 2.97 -18.91 14.70
CA ARG A 24 1.56 -18.58 15.04
C ARG A 24 1.41 -17.19 15.64
N ASN A 25 2.30 -16.80 16.55
CA ASN A 25 2.26 -15.47 17.13
C ASN A 25 2.59 -14.39 16.09
N ARG A 26 3.55 -14.63 15.21
CA ARG A 26 3.88 -13.74 14.11
C ARG A 26 2.69 -13.52 13.18
N GLU A 27 2.01 -14.57 12.77
CA GLU A 27 0.81 -14.51 11.95
C GLU A 27 -0.32 -13.72 12.64
N ARG A 28 -0.57 -13.98 13.93
CA ARG A 28 -1.56 -13.24 14.74
C ARG A 28 -1.25 -11.74 14.77
N ILE A 29 0.02 -11.36 14.91
CA ILE A 29 0.44 -9.95 14.90
C ILE A 29 0.18 -9.34 13.52
N VAL A 30 0.55 -10.02 12.43
CA VAL A 30 0.35 -9.54 11.05
C VAL A 30 -1.14 -9.35 10.76
N GLN A 31 -2.01 -10.30 11.14
CA GLN A 31 -3.45 -10.18 10.94
C GLN A 31 -4.05 -9.04 11.77
N ALA A 32 -3.65 -8.88 13.03
CA ALA A 32 -4.08 -7.79 13.88
C ALA A 32 -3.64 -6.42 13.33
N ALA A 33 -2.40 -6.34 12.83
CA ALA A 33 -1.88 -5.13 12.21
C ALA A 33 -2.63 -4.80 10.93
N ARG A 34 -2.88 -5.77 10.05
CA ARG A 34 -3.66 -5.59 8.81
C ARG A 34 -5.05 -5.02 9.11
N LYS A 35 -5.75 -5.58 10.08
CA LYS A 35 -7.05 -5.09 10.52
C LYS A 35 -6.98 -3.64 11.03
N ARG A 36 -5.99 -3.35 11.90
CA ARG A 36 -5.83 -2.01 12.47
C ARG A 36 -5.42 -0.98 11.43
N PHE A 37 -4.51 -1.32 10.52
CA PHE A 37 -4.10 -0.43 9.43
C PHE A 37 -5.25 -0.12 8.47
N ALA A 38 -6.12 -1.09 8.19
CA ALA A 38 -7.30 -0.87 7.36
C ALA A 38 -8.34 0.08 8.01
N THR A 39 -8.50 0.04 9.35
CA THR A 39 -9.51 0.85 10.06
C THR A 39 -8.98 2.19 10.53
N ASP A 40 -7.78 2.22 11.10
CA ASP A 40 -7.25 3.39 11.81
C ASP A 40 -6.08 4.06 11.07
N GLY A 41 -5.67 3.50 9.93
CA GLY A 41 -4.51 3.97 9.17
C GLY A 41 -3.18 3.47 9.73
N LEU A 42 -2.10 3.83 9.01
CA LEU A 42 -0.77 3.34 9.34
C LEU A 42 -0.19 3.94 10.64
N ASP A 43 -0.77 4.99 11.20
CA ASP A 43 -0.29 5.64 12.45
C ASP A 43 -0.67 4.93 13.74
N VAL A 44 -1.30 3.76 13.65
CA VAL A 44 -1.63 2.91 14.79
C VAL A 44 -0.37 2.54 15.58
N SER A 45 -0.46 2.66 16.93
CA SER A 45 0.67 2.31 17.79
C SER A 45 0.92 0.81 17.87
N MET A 46 2.18 0.40 18.01
CA MET A 46 2.58 -1.00 18.23
C MET A 46 1.86 -1.62 19.45
N ALA A 47 1.59 -0.82 20.50
CA ALA A 47 0.83 -1.27 21.66
C ALA A 47 -0.63 -1.60 21.32
N SER A 48 -1.26 -0.83 20.41
CA SER A 48 -2.62 -1.12 19.94
C SER A 48 -2.67 -2.40 19.12
N VAL A 49 -1.68 -2.63 18.25
CA VAL A 49 -1.54 -3.87 17.50
C VAL A 49 -1.33 -5.07 18.42
N ALA A 50 -0.45 -4.96 19.42
CA ALA A 50 -0.23 -6.04 20.40
C ALA A 50 -1.52 -6.42 21.14
N ARG A 51 -2.28 -5.44 21.58
CA ARG A 51 -3.59 -5.65 22.24
C ARG A 51 -4.59 -6.33 21.30
N GLU A 52 -4.70 -5.90 20.04
CA GLU A 52 -5.56 -6.53 19.03
C GLU A 52 -5.15 -7.99 18.77
N ALA A 53 -3.84 -8.26 18.77
CA ALA A 53 -3.31 -9.62 18.63
C ALA A 53 -3.50 -10.49 19.88
N GLY A 54 -3.93 -9.93 21.02
CA GLY A 54 -4.01 -10.64 22.30
C GLY A 54 -2.63 -11.03 22.84
N LEU A 55 -1.61 -10.20 22.60
CA LEU A 55 -0.21 -10.44 22.98
C LEU A 55 0.35 -9.26 23.77
N GLY A 56 1.37 -9.53 24.60
CA GLY A 56 2.12 -8.49 25.27
C GLY A 56 3.01 -7.68 24.32
N LYS A 57 3.23 -6.39 24.64
CA LYS A 57 4.13 -5.52 23.87
C LYS A 57 5.53 -6.12 23.70
N ALA A 58 6.08 -6.77 24.72
CA ALA A 58 7.39 -7.43 24.66
C ALA A 58 7.44 -8.57 23.63
N THR A 59 6.35 -9.35 23.51
CA THR A 59 6.24 -10.41 22.53
C THR A 59 6.20 -9.83 21.12
N LEU A 60 5.41 -8.77 20.89
CA LEU A 60 5.36 -8.09 19.59
C LEU A 60 6.75 -7.55 19.21
N SER A 61 7.47 -6.87 20.14
CA SER A 61 8.80 -6.31 19.85
C SER A 61 9.88 -7.37 19.56
N ARG A 62 9.70 -8.60 20.02
CA ARG A 62 10.59 -9.71 19.65
C ARG A 62 10.39 -10.17 18.21
N HIS A 63 9.17 -10.08 17.67
CA HIS A 63 8.85 -10.46 16.29
C HIS A 63 9.12 -9.32 15.31
N PHE A 64 8.83 -8.08 15.72
CA PHE A 64 8.97 -6.87 14.91
C PHE A 64 9.65 -5.79 15.75
N ALA A 65 10.93 -5.57 15.47
CA ALA A 65 11.75 -4.60 16.22
C ALA A 65 11.25 -3.17 15.97
N THR A 66 10.86 -2.88 14.74
CA THR A 66 10.37 -1.59 14.30
C THR A 66 8.95 -1.68 13.76
N ARG A 67 8.31 -0.53 13.59
CA ARG A 67 7.03 -0.40 12.90
C ARG A 67 7.17 -0.73 11.41
N ASP A 68 8.27 -0.33 10.80
CA ASP A 68 8.53 -0.55 9.38
C ASP A 68 8.74 -2.03 9.07
N ASP A 69 9.33 -2.81 10.00
CA ASP A 69 9.37 -4.28 9.90
C ASP A 69 7.96 -4.88 9.86
N LEU A 70 7.06 -4.35 10.68
CA LEU A 70 5.66 -4.80 10.69
C LEU A 70 4.92 -4.38 9.41
N ILE A 71 5.13 -3.16 8.91
CA ILE A 71 4.57 -2.68 7.64
C ILE A 71 5.08 -3.55 6.50
N ASN A 72 6.37 -3.84 6.44
CA ASN A 72 6.96 -4.77 5.48
C ASN A 72 6.23 -6.13 5.48
N ALA A 73 6.04 -6.72 6.66
CA ALA A 73 5.42 -8.04 6.78
C ALA A 73 3.92 -8.04 6.42
N VAL A 74 3.21 -6.96 6.73
CA VAL A 74 1.76 -6.83 6.44
C VAL A 74 1.50 -6.66 4.96
N PHE A 75 2.36 -5.91 4.26
CA PHE A 75 2.10 -5.48 2.87
C PHE A 75 3.02 -6.15 1.84
N ALA A 76 3.88 -7.11 2.24
CA ALA A 76 4.77 -7.82 1.33
C ALA A 76 4.02 -8.40 0.13
N ASP A 77 2.98 -9.22 0.37
CA ASP A 77 2.19 -9.88 -0.67
C ASP A 77 1.50 -8.87 -1.60
N ARG A 78 1.05 -7.73 -1.04
CA ARG A 78 0.41 -6.66 -1.83
C ARG A 78 1.41 -5.92 -2.70
N MET A 79 2.64 -5.72 -2.19
CA MET A 79 3.70 -5.11 -2.98
C MET A 79 4.22 -6.06 -4.06
N ASP A 80 4.28 -7.37 -3.77
CA ASP A 80 4.60 -8.38 -4.78
C ASP A 80 3.54 -8.42 -5.88
N ALA A 81 2.25 -8.33 -5.53
CA ALA A 81 1.17 -8.23 -6.50
C ALA A 81 1.22 -6.93 -7.34
N TYR A 82 1.61 -5.82 -6.74
CA TYR A 82 1.81 -4.56 -7.46
C TYR A 82 2.96 -4.65 -8.46
N LEU A 83 4.07 -5.28 -8.08
CA LEU A 83 5.20 -5.54 -8.98
C LEU A 83 4.81 -6.50 -10.11
N ALA A 84 4.04 -7.55 -9.80
CA ALA A 84 3.54 -8.49 -10.81
C ALA A 84 2.65 -7.81 -11.85
N LEU A 85 1.77 -6.89 -11.45
CA LEU A 85 0.97 -6.09 -12.38
C LEU A 85 1.83 -5.29 -13.38
N THR A 86 2.95 -4.75 -12.91
CA THR A 86 3.88 -4.03 -13.80
C THR A 86 4.49 -4.98 -14.83
N THR A 87 4.91 -6.16 -14.39
CA THR A 87 5.48 -7.19 -15.27
C THR A 87 4.47 -7.69 -16.30
N GLU A 88 3.24 -7.95 -15.88
CA GLU A 88 2.14 -8.37 -16.75
C GLU A 88 1.80 -7.30 -17.80
N ALA A 89 1.73 -6.03 -17.37
CA ALA A 89 1.49 -4.91 -18.28
C ALA A 89 2.63 -4.76 -19.32
N LEU A 90 3.87 -4.97 -18.92
CA LEU A 90 5.01 -4.94 -19.85
C LEU A 90 4.99 -6.09 -20.87
N ALA A 91 4.36 -7.20 -20.54
CA ALA A 91 4.18 -8.34 -21.45
C ALA A 91 3.02 -8.15 -22.45
N ASP A 92 2.13 -7.19 -22.24
CA ASP A 92 1.01 -6.93 -23.14
C ASP A 92 1.53 -6.37 -24.49
N PRO A 93 1.10 -6.95 -25.63
CA PRO A 93 1.51 -6.48 -26.96
C PRO A 93 0.88 -5.13 -27.35
N ASP A 94 -0.20 -4.68 -26.69
CA ASP A 94 -0.81 -3.37 -26.89
C ASP A 94 -0.35 -2.39 -25.78
N PRO A 95 0.60 -1.49 -26.07
CA PRO A 95 1.18 -0.63 -25.03
C PRO A 95 0.18 0.37 -24.43
N TRP A 96 -0.78 0.85 -25.21
CA TRP A 96 -1.78 1.79 -24.71
C TRP A 96 -2.79 1.10 -23.77
N ARG A 97 -3.27 -0.08 -24.16
CA ARG A 97 -4.11 -0.91 -23.29
C ARG A 97 -3.36 -1.29 -22.02
N ALA A 98 -2.10 -1.73 -22.13
CA ALA A 98 -1.25 -2.05 -21.00
C ALA A 98 -1.17 -0.91 -19.98
N PHE A 99 -0.95 0.31 -20.46
CA PHE A 99 -0.88 1.52 -19.62
C PHE A 99 -2.23 1.80 -18.93
N THR A 100 -3.35 1.79 -19.66
CA THR A 100 -4.68 2.08 -19.10
C THR A 100 -5.14 1.04 -18.10
N ASP A 101 -4.87 -0.24 -18.38
CA ASP A 101 -5.23 -1.36 -17.52
C ASP A 101 -4.35 -1.39 -16.25
N PHE A 102 -3.07 -1.07 -16.37
CA PHE A 102 -2.17 -0.91 -15.22
C PHE A 102 -2.68 0.18 -14.27
N ILE A 103 -2.94 1.39 -14.76
CA ILE A 103 -3.48 2.50 -13.95
C ILE A 103 -4.78 2.08 -13.23
N THR A 104 -5.69 1.45 -13.97
CA THR A 104 -6.98 1.00 -13.44
C THR A 104 -6.79 -0.05 -12.34
N SER A 105 -5.88 -1.01 -12.55
CA SER A 105 -5.60 -2.11 -11.61
C SER A 105 -4.95 -1.62 -10.34
N VAL A 106 -4.00 -0.70 -10.42
CA VAL A 106 -3.35 -0.10 -9.22
C VAL A 106 -4.38 0.68 -8.40
N CYS A 107 -5.24 1.47 -9.04
CA CYS A 107 -6.32 2.18 -8.35
C CYS A 107 -7.35 1.22 -7.73
N ALA A 108 -7.62 0.08 -8.36
CA ALA A 108 -8.47 -0.98 -7.81
C ALA A 108 -7.83 -1.65 -6.57
N MET A 109 -6.50 -1.85 -6.57
CA MET A 109 -5.79 -2.36 -5.38
C MET A 109 -5.95 -1.41 -4.18
N GLN A 110 -5.88 -0.09 -4.41
CA GLN A 110 -6.14 0.89 -3.35
C GLN A 110 -7.58 0.81 -2.82
N ALA A 111 -8.55 0.59 -3.70
CA ALA A 111 -9.96 0.47 -3.32
C ALA A 111 -10.25 -0.81 -2.53
N ALA A 112 -9.53 -1.89 -2.83
CA ALA A 112 -9.65 -3.17 -2.14
C ALA A 112 -8.97 -3.19 -0.76
N ASP A 113 -7.95 -2.35 -0.54
CA ASP A 113 -7.17 -2.33 0.70
C ASP A 113 -6.74 -0.90 1.06
N ARG A 114 -7.48 -0.30 2.01
CA ARG A 114 -7.23 1.08 2.47
C ARG A 114 -5.87 1.27 3.14
N GLY A 115 -5.36 0.24 3.83
CA GLY A 115 -4.02 0.27 4.40
C GLY A 115 -2.95 0.30 3.30
N PHE A 116 -3.14 -0.51 2.25
CA PHE A 116 -2.27 -0.50 1.08
C PHE A 116 -2.36 0.80 0.28
N ALA A 117 -3.54 1.43 0.21
CA ALA A 117 -3.69 2.76 -0.39
C ALA A 117 -2.76 3.80 0.26
N ALA A 118 -2.64 3.77 1.61
CA ALA A 118 -1.70 4.63 2.32
C ALA A 118 -0.23 4.25 2.02
N VAL A 119 0.07 2.95 1.92
CA VAL A 119 1.43 2.47 1.55
C VAL A 119 1.84 2.99 0.18
N LEU A 120 0.97 2.95 -0.82
CA LEU A 120 1.28 3.46 -2.18
C LEU A 120 1.47 4.99 -2.24
N SER A 121 0.91 5.72 -1.27
CA SER A 121 0.95 7.20 -1.23
C SER A 121 1.98 7.77 -0.26
N MET A 122 2.75 6.92 0.45
CA MET A 122 3.73 7.31 1.46
C MET A 122 5.06 6.58 1.23
N THR A 123 6.15 7.09 1.80
CA THR A 123 7.47 6.44 1.79
C THR A 123 7.82 5.88 3.17
N PHE A 124 8.54 4.75 3.19
CA PHE A 124 8.96 4.04 4.40
C PHE A 124 10.46 3.73 4.32
N PRO A 125 11.35 4.72 4.50
CA PRO A 125 12.78 4.55 4.24
C PRO A 125 13.44 3.39 5.00
N ALA A 126 12.94 3.04 6.18
CA ALA A 126 13.43 1.91 6.96
C ALA A 126 12.80 0.56 6.53
N ALA A 127 11.77 0.54 5.68
CA ALA A 127 11.17 -0.65 5.12
C ALA A 127 11.87 -1.07 3.80
N GLU A 128 13.16 -1.38 3.86
CA GLU A 128 14.04 -1.57 2.70
C GLU A 128 13.46 -2.50 1.63
N LYS A 129 12.90 -3.65 2.03
CA LYS A 129 12.35 -4.63 1.08
C LYS A 129 11.12 -4.10 0.34
N LEU A 130 10.28 -3.35 1.02
CA LEU A 130 9.09 -2.72 0.43
C LEU A 130 9.50 -1.61 -0.54
N GLU A 131 10.47 -0.78 -0.15
CA GLU A 131 10.98 0.28 -1.00
C GLU A 131 11.76 -0.26 -2.21
N ALA A 132 12.49 -1.37 -2.08
CA ALA A 132 13.15 -2.02 -3.21
C ALA A 132 12.12 -2.50 -4.26
N ARG A 133 11.04 -3.16 -3.84
CA ARG A 133 9.94 -3.57 -4.75
C ARG A 133 9.22 -2.38 -5.37
N ARG A 134 9.01 -1.33 -4.61
CA ARG A 134 8.43 -0.08 -5.11
C ARG A 134 9.30 0.53 -6.20
N HIS A 135 10.62 0.57 -5.98
CA HIS A 135 11.57 1.09 -6.96
C HIS A 135 11.57 0.25 -8.25
N GLU A 136 11.54 -1.07 -8.13
CA GLU A 136 11.46 -1.96 -9.28
C GLU A 136 10.15 -1.74 -10.08
N ALA A 137 9.00 -1.67 -9.40
CA ALA A 137 7.73 -1.36 -10.04
C ALA A 137 7.73 0.05 -10.69
N TYR A 138 8.40 1.02 -10.08
CA TYR A 138 8.56 2.36 -10.65
C TYR A 138 9.36 2.35 -11.95
N LEU A 139 10.47 1.62 -12.01
CA LEU A 139 11.25 1.46 -13.24
C LEU A 139 10.42 0.83 -14.36
N GLY A 140 9.64 -0.21 -14.05
CA GLY A 140 8.73 -0.81 -14.99
C GLY A 140 7.62 0.15 -15.45
N PHE A 141 7.14 1.02 -14.57
CA PHE A 141 6.16 2.05 -14.93
C PHE A 141 6.74 3.10 -15.88
N LEU A 142 7.99 3.51 -15.69
CA LEU A 142 8.67 4.39 -16.65
C LEU A 142 8.75 3.77 -18.06
N GLU A 143 8.99 2.47 -18.14
CA GLU A 143 8.96 1.75 -19.42
C GLU A 143 7.55 1.71 -20.03
N LEU A 144 6.50 1.50 -19.21
CA LEU A 144 5.11 1.58 -19.67
C LEU A 144 4.77 2.96 -20.25
N ILE A 145 5.21 4.03 -19.60
CA ILE A 145 5.06 5.41 -20.12
C ILE A 145 5.75 5.54 -21.48
N ALA A 146 7.01 5.11 -21.58
CA ALA A 146 7.78 5.22 -22.83
C ALA A 146 7.08 4.47 -23.98
N ARG A 147 6.60 3.26 -23.73
CA ARG A 147 5.86 2.44 -24.71
C ARG A 147 4.51 3.06 -25.09
N ALA A 148 3.76 3.59 -24.11
CA ALA A 148 2.48 4.26 -24.39
C ALA A 148 2.69 5.55 -25.17
N ASN A 149 3.71 6.35 -24.87
CA ASN A 149 4.10 7.54 -25.63
C ASN A 149 4.45 7.20 -27.09
N ALA A 150 5.16 6.10 -27.32
CA ALA A 150 5.51 5.66 -28.67
C ALA A 150 4.29 5.33 -29.56
N THR A 151 3.12 5.04 -28.98
CA THR A 151 1.86 4.86 -29.75
C THR A 151 1.25 6.19 -30.22
N GLY A 152 1.65 7.31 -29.63
CA GLY A 152 1.01 8.62 -29.84
C GLY A 152 -0.34 8.78 -29.13
N HIS A 153 -0.76 7.81 -28.28
CA HIS A 153 -2.05 7.84 -27.58
C HIS A 153 -1.96 8.51 -26.20
N LEU A 154 -0.77 8.58 -25.59
CA LEU A 154 -0.56 9.27 -24.32
C LEU A 154 -0.21 10.74 -24.57
N GLN A 155 -0.74 11.66 -23.77
CA GLN A 155 -0.38 13.08 -23.82
C GLN A 155 1.14 13.23 -23.64
N PRO A 156 1.80 14.05 -24.46
CA PRO A 156 3.27 14.17 -24.48
C PRO A 156 3.84 14.80 -23.20
N ASP A 157 3.02 15.51 -22.43
CA ASP A 157 3.37 16.14 -21.15
C ASP A 157 3.10 15.25 -19.93
N PHE A 158 2.58 14.03 -20.13
CA PHE A 158 2.39 13.07 -19.04
C PHE A 158 3.73 12.63 -18.44
N VAL A 159 3.85 12.73 -17.12
CA VAL A 159 5.03 12.33 -16.35
C VAL A 159 4.68 11.32 -15.26
N SER A 160 5.66 10.62 -14.71
CA SER A 160 5.44 9.59 -13.67
C SER A 160 4.77 10.14 -12.42
N GLU A 161 5.00 11.41 -12.10
CA GLU A 161 4.40 12.13 -10.96
C GLU A 161 2.88 12.25 -11.08
N ASP A 162 2.33 12.25 -12.30
CA ASP A 162 0.87 12.26 -12.51
C ASP A 162 0.19 11.02 -11.94
N LEU A 163 0.87 9.85 -11.98
CA LEU A 163 0.38 8.67 -11.29
C LEU A 163 0.35 8.88 -9.78
N VAL A 164 1.39 9.45 -9.21
CA VAL A 164 1.46 9.69 -7.75
C VAL A 164 0.31 10.62 -7.33
N VAL A 165 0.08 11.70 -8.08
CA VAL A 165 -1.04 12.63 -7.85
C VAL A 165 -2.38 11.91 -7.98
N LEU A 166 -2.54 11.08 -9.01
CA LEU A 166 -3.76 10.27 -9.18
C LEU A 166 -3.97 9.31 -8.01
N LEU A 167 -2.93 8.62 -7.55
CA LEU A 167 -3.04 7.68 -6.42
C LEU A 167 -3.43 8.40 -5.11
N MET A 168 -2.90 9.60 -4.87
CA MET A 168 -3.29 10.43 -3.73
C MET A 168 -4.76 10.88 -3.83
N ALA A 169 -5.21 11.33 -5.00
CA ALA A 169 -6.59 11.72 -5.26
C ALA A 169 -7.54 10.52 -5.11
N ASN A 170 -7.17 9.37 -5.66
CA ASN A 170 -7.93 8.13 -5.60
C ASN A 170 -8.12 7.65 -4.15
N ALA A 171 -7.03 7.62 -3.36
CA ALA A 171 -7.09 7.31 -1.94
C ALA A 171 -8.01 8.27 -1.17
N GLY A 172 -7.98 9.57 -1.51
CA GLY A 172 -8.86 10.58 -0.94
C GLY A 172 -10.34 10.33 -1.28
N VAL A 173 -10.65 9.99 -2.52
CA VAL A 173 -12.01 9.65 -2.97
C VAL A 173 -12.49 8.37 -2.28
N ILE A 174 -11.68 7.31 -2.26
CA ILE A 174 -12.00 6.04 -1.57
C ILE A 174 -12.31 6.32 -0.10
N ALA A 175 -11.45 7.08 0.59
CA ALA A 175 -11.65 7.39 2.01
C ALA A 175 -12.92 8.24 2.27
N ALA A 176 -13.29 9.10 1.32
CA ALA A 176 -14.47 9.96 1.46
C ALA A 176 -15.79 9.26 1.13
N THR A 177 -15.78 8.22 0.26
CA THR A 177 -17.00 7.66 -0.32
C THR A 177 -17.25 6.20 0.03
N ALA A 178 -16.33 5.54 0.75
CA ALA A 178 -16.33 4.10 1.00
C ALA A 178 -17.68 3.51 1.43
N ASP A 179 -18.40 4.19 2.34
CA ASP A 179 -19.63 3.67 2.93
C ASP A 179 -20.89 4.04 2.13
N ALA A 180 -20.83 5.10 1.34
CA ALA A 180 -22.01 5.68 0.69
C ALA A 180 -21.99 5.61 -0.84
N ALA A 181 -20.81 5.56 -1.44
CA ALA A 181 -20.62 5.49 -2.89
C ALA A 181 -19.25 4.83 -3.22
N PRO A 182 -19.05 3.54 -2.90
CA PRO A 182 -17.75 2.86 -2.91
C PRO A 182 -17.08 2.82 -4.30
N ASP A 183 -17.86 2.87 -5.38
CA ASP A 183 -17.35 2.82 -6.76
C ASP A 183 -17.01 4.20 -7.36
N SER A 184 -17.09 5.28 -6.58
CA SER A 184 -16.80 6.65 -7.07
C SER A 184 -15.39 6.79 -7.66
N TRP A 185 -14.43 6.04 -7.12
CA TRP A 185 -13.05 6.01 -7.59
C TRP A 185 -12.93 5.57 -9.06
N ARG A 186 -13.77 4.62 -9.52
CA ARG A 186 -13.76 4.13 -10.90
C ARG A 186 -14.01 5.26 -11.89
N ARG A 187 -14.95 6.16 -11.54
CA ARG A 187 -15.26 7.30 -12.38
C ARG A 187 -14.13 8.33 -12.41
N LEU A 188 -13.48 8.60 -11.25
CA LEU A 188 -12.29 9.43 -11.21
C LEU A 188 -11.21 8.88 -12.16
N VAL A 189 -10.87 7.60 -12.03
CA VAL A 189 -9.86 6.96 -12.87
C VAL A 189 -10.23 7.03 -14.35
N GLY A 190 -11.49 6.73 -14.73
CA GLY A 190 -11.94 6.84 -16.12
C GLY A 190 -11.86 8.27 -16.68
N GLN A 191 -12.14 9.30 -15.87
CA GLN A 191 -11.97 10.70 -16.27
C GLN A 191 -10.49 11.06 -16.46
N MET A 192 -9.61 10.59 -15.56
CA MET A 192 -8.17 10.85 -15.65
C MET A 192 -7.54 10.14 -16.85
N LEU A 193 -7.90 8.87 -17.13
CA LEU A 193 -7.43 8.17 -18.31
C LEU A 193 -7.84 8.88 -19.61
N ARG A 194 -9.05 9.45 -19.65
CA ARG A 194 -9.48 10.28 -20.78
C ARG A 194 -8.67 11.58 -20.89
N ALA A 195 -8.32 12.21 -19.76
CA ALA A 195 -7.49 13.41 -19.75
C ALA A 195 -6.04 13.13 -20.19
N TYR A 196 -5.52 11.97 -19.86
CA TYR A 196 -4.17 11.53 -20.26
C TYR A 196 -4.09 11.08 -21.72
N ALA A 197 -5.23 10.81 -22.38
CA ALA A 197 -5.29 10.37 -23.76
C ALA A 197 -5.21 11.54 -24.73
N THR A 198 -4.47 11.38 -25.84
CA THR A 198 -4.51 12.32 -26.97
C THR A 198 -5.89 12.30 -27.65
N PRO A 199 -6.28 13.37 -28.38
CA PRO A 199 -7.51 13.38 -29.15
C PRO A 199 -7.57 12.20 -30.15
N GLY A 200 -8.65 11.40 -30.07
CA GLY A 200 -8.84 10.23 -30.93
C GLY A 200 -8.24 8.94 -30.43
N ALA A 201 -7.47 8.95 -29.36
CA ALA A 201 -6.98 7.71 -28.73
C ALA A 201 -8.15 6.89 -28.17
N PRO A 202 -8.13 5.54 -28.29
CA PRO A 202 -9.14 4.68 -27.71
C PRO A 202 -9.07 4.78 -26.17
N THR A 203 -10.19 5.14 -25.52
CA THR A 203 -10.25 5.21 -24.06
C THR A 203 -11.32 4.28 -23.51
N PRO A 204 -11.09 3.66 -22.35
CA PRO A 204 -12.13 2.88 -21.68
C PRO A 204 -13.40 3.73 -21.45
N PRO A 205 -14.60 3.12 -21.50
CA PRO A 205 -15.83 3.84 -21.22
C PRO A 205 -15.80 4.38 -19.78
N ILE A 206 -16.21 5.65 -19.61
CA ILE A 206 -16.27 6.24 -18.27
C ILE A 206 -17.43 5.56 -17.50
N PRO A 207 -17.15 5.00 -16.31
CA PRO A 207 -18.19 4.43 -15.47
C PRO A 207 -19.29 5.43 -15.13
N PRO A 208 -20.54 4.97 -14.88
CA PRO A 208 -21.65 5.85 -14.53
C PRO A 208 -21.33 6.69 -13.28
N PRO A 209 -21.92 7.88 -13.16
CA PRO A 209 -21.72 8.70 -11.96
C PRO A 209 -22.32 7.99 -10.73
N PRO A 210 -21.71 8.17 -9.54
CA PRO A 210 -22.34 7.77 -8.31
C PRO A 210 -23.67 8.53 -8.13
N SER A 211 -24.61 7.94 -7.39
CA SER A 211 -25.90 8.60 -7.14
C SER A 211 -25.73 9.89 -6.34
N SER A 212 -26.51 10.92 -6.65
CA SER A 212 -26.51 12.18 -5.90
C SER A 212 -26.77 11.96 -4.40
N ALA A 213 -27.68 11.05 -4.05
CA ALA A 213 -27.96 10.68 -2.66
C ALA A 213 -26.76 10.01 -1.98
N GLY A 214 -26.01 9.16 -2.68
CA GLY A 214 -24.78 8.56 -2.17
C GLY A 214 -23.69 9.60 -1.90
N LEU A 215 -23.46 10.50 -2.85
CA LEU A 215 -22.50 11.60 -2.66
C LEU A 215 -22.91 12.54 -1.53
N TYR A 216 -24.19 12.89 -1.43
CA TYR A 216 -24.68 13.72 -0.34
C TYR A 216 -24.42 13.08 1.03
N ARG A 217 -24.69 11.77 1.19
CA ARG A 217 -24.36 11.05 2.43
C ARG A 217 -22.86 11.05 2.72
N ALA A 218 -22.01 10.81 1.72
CA ALA A 218 -20.55 10.85 1.87
C ALA A 218 -20.06 12.23 2.35
N MET A 219 -20.66 13.32 1.87
CA MET A 219 -20.34 14.69 2.27
C MET A 219 -20.90 15.06 3.64
N ALA A 220 -22.05 14.51 4.03
CA ALA A 220 -22.71 14.78 5.31
C ALA A 220 -22.05 14.04 6.48
N THR A 221 -21.28 12.98 6.25
CA THR A 221 -20.60 12.24 7.31
C THR A 221 -19.41 13.06 7.82
N PRO A 222 -19.38 13.51 9.09
CA PRO A 222 -18.26 14.26 9.63
C PRO A 222 -16.97 13.41 9.54
N ARG A 223 -15.94 13.94 8.92
CA ARG A 223 -14.59 13.36 9.01
C ARG A 223 -14.10 13.56 10.43
N ASP A 224 -13.88 12.49 11.17
CA ASP A 224 -13.28 12.55 12.50
C ASP A 224 -11.90 13.22 12.41
N PRO A 225 -11.71 14.43 12.95
CA PRO A 225 -10.43 15.14 12.89
C PRO A 225 -9.32 14.41 13.65
N ALA A 226 -9.64 13.49 14.57
CA ALA A 226 -8.68 12.67 15.30
C ALA A 226 -8.00 11.60 14.41
N LYS A 227 -8.54 11.33 13.22
CA LYS A 227 -7.97 10.40 12.23
C LYS A 227 -7.08 11.08 11.18
N ARG A 228 -6.75 12.36 11.33
CA ARG A 228 -5.76 13.03 10.47
C ARG A 228 -4.36 12.54 10.82
N PRO A 229 -3.53 12.14 9.85
CA PRO A 229 -2.11 11.90 10.11
C PRO A 229 -1.50 13.19 10.68
N ARG A 230 -0.85 13.08 11.85
CA ARG A 230 -0.13 14.22 12.44
C ARG A 230 0.98 14.60 11.45
N ARG A 231 0.94 15.83 10.92
CA ARG A 231 2.08 16.40 10.20
C ARG A 231 3.28 16.33 11.14
N GLN A 232 4.32 15.60 10.74
CA GLN A 232 5.62 15.74 11.39
C GLN A 232 6.05 17.21 11.26
N PRO A 233 6.46 17.88 12.35
CA PRO A 233 7.06 19.19 12.23
C PRO A 233 8.30 19.08 11.34
N ALA A 234 8.40 19.96 10.36
CA ALA A 234 9.60 20.09 9.54
C ALA A 234 10.80 20.24 10.47
N SER A 235 11.84 19.43 10.28
CA SER A 235 13.10 19.58 10.98
C SER A 235 13.61 21.00 10.75
N PRO A 236 14.05 21.73 11.81
CA PRO A 236 14.60 23.07 11.61
C PRO A 236 15.85 22.99 10.73
N GLU A 237 15.84 23.75 9.64
CA GLU A 237 17.02 23.96 8.79
C GLU A 237 18.19 24.40 9.66
N ALA A 238 19.30 23.67 9.56
CA ALA A 238 20.55 24.03 10.21
C ALA A 238 21.01 25.40 9.65
N PRO A 239 21.46 26.35 10.52
CA PRO A 239 21.90 27.65 10.05
C PRO A 239 23.17 27.51 9.19
N HIS A 240 23.11 28.04 7.98
CA HIS A 240 24.26 28.24 7.12
C HIS A 240 25.33 29.04 7.88
N ARG A 241 26.43 28.37 8.25
CA ARG A 241 27.62 29.06 8.71
C ARG A 241 28.25 29.72 7.48
N GLY A 242 28.09 31.05 7.41
CA GLY A 242 28.83 31.88 6.49
C GLY A 242 30.33 31.80 6.84
N SER A 243 31.13 31.51 5.83
CA SER A 243 32.58 31.65 5.88
C SER A 243 32.91 33.08 5.43
N SER A 244 33.53 33.81 6.34
CA SER A 244 34.32 35.02 6.00
C SER A 244 35.67 34.62 5.48
#